data_d4100cbc6b91537b099355be1ed31c37
#
_entry.id   d4100cbc6b91537b099355be1ed31c37
#
_cell.length_a   1.000
_cell.length_b   1.000
_cell.length_c   1.000
_cell.angle_alpha   90.00
_cell.angle_beta   90.00
_cell.angle_gamma   90.00
#
_symmetry.space_group_name_H-M   'P 1'
#
loop_
_entity.id
_entity.type
_entity.pdbx_description
1 polymer ?
#
loop_
_entity_poly.entity_id
_entity_poly.type
_entity_poly.pdbx_seq_one_letter_code
_entity_poly.pdbx_strand_id
1 'polypeptide(L)'
;MKEKEINAGYEIIERFPVGEQGFALGHSETAPAPYVTWQYRTADLAHFFWGHYLNSKEAAYEDYRGRINAEIEYVAERTHKPPLLPLFCYSLMPSSGELI
;
A
#
# COMPACT_ATOMS: atom_id res chain seq x y z
N MET A 1 -13.99 -9.94 23.12
CA MET A 1 -12.65 -9.73 22.76
C MET A 1 -12.37 -10.11 21.35
N LYS A 2 -11.60 -9.30 20.66
CA LYS A 2 -11.31 -9.63 19.31
C LYS A 2 -10.19 -10.61 19.21
N GLU A 3 -10.31 -11.52 18.28
CA GLU A 3 -9.22 -12.42 18.01
C GLU A 3 -8.16 -11.72 17.22
N LYS A 4 -6.90 -12.13 17.43
CA LYS A 4 -5.81 -11.61 16.65
C LYS A 4 -5.86 -12.20 15.26
N GLU A 5 -5.62 -11.39 14.26
CA GLU A 5 -5.52 -11.86 12.90
C GLU A 5 -4.05 -12.15 12.61
N ILE A 6 -3.76 -13.37 12.20
CA ILE A 6 -2.38 -13.82 11.96
C ILE A 6 -2.26 -14.22 10.50
N ASN A 7 -1.21 -13.76 9.84
CA ASN A 7 -0.91 -14.20 8.49
C ASN A 7 0.58 -14.47 8.40
N ALA A 8 0.94 -15.67 7.95
CA ALA A 8 2.33 -16.07 7.77
C ALA A 8 3.16 -15.89 9.04
N GLY A 9 2.52 -16.04 10.20
CA GLY A 9 3.21 -15.91 11.46
C GLY A 9 3.28 -14.50 12.01
N TYR A 10 2.73 -13.53 11.30
CA TYR A 10 2.72 -12.14 11.75
C TYR A 10 1.32 -11.75 12.19
N GLU A 11 1.24 -11.01 13.28
CA GLU A 11 -0.03 -10.45 13.73
C GLU A 11 -0.30 -9.17 12.95
N ILE A 12 -1.51 -9.08 12.40
CA ILE A 12 -1.89 -7.87 11.65
C ILE A 12 -2.26 -6.81 12.68
N ILE A 13 -1.52 -5.70 12.69
CA ILE A 13 -1.74 -4.67 13.68
C ILE A 13 -2.43 -3.44 13.10
N GLU A 14 -2.38 -3.25 11.78
CA GLU A 14 -3.10 -2.14 11.14
C GLU A 14 -3.50 -2.53 9.75
N ARG A 15 -4.61 -1.98 9.30
CA ARG A 15 -5.05 -2.07 7.90
C ARG A 15 -5.50 -0.69 7.47
N PHE A 16 -5.31 -0.38 6.20
CA PHE A 16 -5.74 0.91 5.67
C PHE A 16 -6.21 0.69 4.23
N PRO A 17 -7.52 0.67 4.01
CA PRO A 17 -8.03 0.48 2.65
C PRO A 17 -8.02 1.80 1.86
N VAL A 18 -7.71 1.70 0.59
CA VAL A 18 -7.74 2.84 -0.32
C VAL A 18 -8.47 2.35 -1.56
N GLY A 19 -9.78 2.57 -1.61
CA GLY A 19 -10.58 2.09 -2.73
C GLY A 19 -10.62 0.58 -2.78
N GLU A 20 -10.18 0.00 -3.88
CA GLU A 20 -10.19 -1.43 -4.08
C GLU A 20 -8.96 -2.12 -3.53
N GLN A 21 -7.96 -1.36 -3.13
CA GLN A 21 -6.73 -1.91 -2.57
C GLN A 21 -6.63 -1.53 -1.12
N GLY A 22 -5.86 -2.30 -0.37
CA GLY A 22 -5.60 -1.97 1.01
C GLY A 22 -4.17 -2.35 1.35
N PHE A 23 -3.72 -1.84 2.47
CA PHE A 23 -2.38 -2.11 2.95
C PHE A 23 -2.45 -2.53 4.40
N ALA A 24 -1.60 -3.45 4.79
CA ALA A 24 -1.61 -4.00 6.13
C ALA A 24 -0.21 -3.99 6.69
N LEU A 25 -0.12 -3.83 7.99
CA LEU A 25 1.14 -3.86 8.71
C LEU A 25 1.08 -5.01 9.70
N GLY A 26 2.08 -5.86 9.67
CA GLY A 26 2.16 -7.01 10.54
C GLY A 26 3.41 -6.98 11.40
N HIS A 27 3.34 -7.68 12.52
CA HIS A 27 4.44 -7.74 13.47
C HIS A 27 4.57 -9.17 14.01
N SER A 28 5.81 -9.62 14.17
CA SER A 28 6.11 -10.89 14.78
C SER A 28 7.28 -10.72 15.72
N GLU A 29 7.15 -11.23 16.96
CA GLU A 29 8.24 -11.13 17.92
C GLU A 29 9.34 -12.14 17.65
N THR A 30 9.06 -13.15 16.83
CA THR A 30 10.02 -14.24 16.64
C THR A 30 10.61 -14.31 15.25
N ALA A 31 10.05 -13.58 14.27
CA ALA A 31 10.55 -13.64 12.91
C ALA A 31 11.86 -12.88 12.78
N PRO A 32 12.76 -13.31 11.87
CA PRO A 32 14.01 -12.58 11.66
C PRO A 32 13.79 -11.13 11.25
N ALA A 33 12.78 -10.88 10.41
CA ALA A 33 12.34 -9.52 10.12
C ALA A 33 11.04 -9.31 10.89
N PRO A 34 11.05 -8.51 11.96
CA PRO A 34 9.88 -8.47 12.84
C PRO A 34 8.68 -7.72 12.27
N TYR A 35 8.86 -6.98 11.20
CA TYR A 35 7.74 -6.22 10.63
C TYR A 35 7.59 -6.55 9.16
N VAL A 36 6.35 -6.46 8.69
CA VAL A 36 6.04 -6.67 7.29
C VAL A 36 4.91 -5.75 6.90
N THR A 37 4.95 -5.23 5.67
CA THR A 37 3.81 -4.55 5.09
C THR A 37 3.36 -5.37 3.89
N TRP A 38 2.05 -5.48 3.72
CA TRP A 38 1.45 -6.22 2.62
C TRP A 38 0.43 -5.35 1.92
N GLN A 39 0.10 -5.75 0.71
CA GLN A 39 -1.05 -5.22 0.01
C GLN A 39 -2.12 -6.30 -0.02
N TYR A 40 -3.37 -5.90 -0.06
CA TYR A 40 -4.47 -6.83 -0.22
C TYR A 40 -5.56 -6.13 -1.04
N ARG A 41 -6.52 -6.89 -1.51
CA ARG A 41 -7.68 -6.31 -2.18
C ARG A 41 -8.81 -6.23 -1.18
N THR A 42 -9.56 -5.12 -1.21
CA THR A 42 -10.64 -4.98 -0.25
C THR A 42 -11.75 -6.00 -0.47
N ALA A 43 -11.78 -6.62 -1.65
CA ALA A 43 -12.73 -7.70 -1.91
C ALA A 43 -12.26 -9.04 -1.34
N ASP A 44 -11.00 -9.15 -0.89
CA ASP A 44 -10.48 -10.41 -0.39
C ASP A 44 -9.52 -10.12 0.75
N LEU A 45 -10.06 -9.98 1.94
CA LEU A 45 -9.33 -9.47 3.09
C LEU A 45 -8.28 -10.43 3.65
N ALA A 46 -8.35 -11.69 3.25
CA ALA A 46 -7.43 -12.68 3.80
C ALA A 46 -6.25 -12.96 2.89
N HIS A 47 -6.24 -12.38 1.70
CA HIS A 47 -5.19 -12.67 0.73
C HIS A 47 -4.23 -11.50 0.68
N PHE A 48 -3.05 -11.69 1.27
CA PHE A 48 -2.02 -10.66 1.31
C PHE A 48 -0.94 -10.98 0.28
N PHE A 49 -0.40 -9.94 -0.35
CA PHE A 49 0.63 -10.14 -1.35
C PHE A 49 1.60 -8.95 -1.34
N TRP A 50 2.70 -9.12 -2.06
CA TRP A 50 3.74 -8.09 -2.22
C TRP A 50 4.27 -7.63 -0.86
N GLY A 51 4.77 -8.58 -0.07
CA GLY A 51 5.27 -8.28 1.26
C GLY A 51 6.62 -7.58 1.21
N HIS A 52 6.76 -6.56 2.05
CA HIS A 52 8.03 -5.92 2.32
C HIS A 52 8.39 -6.23 3.76
N TYR A 53 9.55 -6.84 3.99
CA TYR A 53 9.95 -7.28 5.31
C TYR A 53 10.98 -6.32 5.88
N LEU A 54 10.70 -5.77 7.04
CA LEU A 54 11.47 -4.67 7.60
C LEU A 54 12.00 -5.03 8.97
N ASN A 55 13.12 -4.42 9.34
CA ASN A 55 13.78 -4.76 10.59
C ASN A 55 13.45 -3.83 11.75
N SER A 56 12.82 -2.71 11.50
CA SER A 56 12.50 -1.78 12.57
C SER A 56 11.08 -1.25 12.39
N LYS A 57 10.52 -0.80 13.50
CA LYS A 57 9.21 -0.22 13.51
C LYS A 57 9.17 1.05 12.65
N GLU A 58 10.21 1.86 12.75
CA GLU A 58 10.25 3.10 11.98
C GLU A 58 10.27 2.84 10.49
N ALA A 59 11.10 1.89 10.06
CA ALA A 59 11.16 1.55 8.65
C ALA A 59 9.83 0.99 8.17
N ALA A 60 9.17 0.19 9.01
CA ALA A 60 7.91 -0.43 8.65
C ALA A 60 6.82 0.62 8.47
N TYR A 61 6.73 1.57 9.39
CA TYR A 61 5.71 2.60 9.27
C TYR A 61 6.00 3.53 8.10
N GLU A 62 7.26 3.79 7.83
CA GLU A 62 7.61 4.61 6.68
C GLU A 62 7.20 3.92 5.38
N ASP A 63 7.49 2.62 5.26
CA ASP A 63 7.10 1.86 4.09
C ASP A 63 5.58 1.80 3.95
N TYR A 64 4.91 1.54 5.05
CA TYR A 64 3.46 1.43 5.11
C TYR A 64 2.81 2.74 4.64
N ARG A 65 3.23 3.86 5.20
CA ARG A 65 2.67 5.16 4.83
C ARG A 65 3.00 5.51 3.39
N GLY A 66 4.21 5.16 2.94
CA GLY A 66 4.59 5.41 1.56
C GLY A 66 3.72 4.68 0.57
N ARG A 67 3.42 3.42 0.87
CA ARG A 67 2.56 2.62 -0.01
C ARG A 67 1.15 3.19 -0.03
N ILE A 68 0.62 3.59 1.12
CA ILE A 68 -0.70 4.17 1.21
C ILE A 68 -0.77 5.48 0.42
N ASN A 69 0.21 6.34 0.61
CA ASN A 69 0.23 7.63 -0.08
C ASN A 69 0.34 7.47 -1.58
N ALA A 70 1.15 6.51 -2.03
CA ALA A 70 1.29 6.26 -3.46
C ALA A 70 -0.05 5.83 -4.06
N GLU A 71 -0.78 4.98 -3.33
CA GLU A 71 -2.07 4.53 -3.85
C GLU A 71 -3.10 5.65 -3.84
N ILE A 72 -3.08 6.48 -2.80
CA ILE A 72 -4.00 7.62 -2.73
C ILE A 72 -3.76 8.54 -3.93
N GLU A 73 -2.51 8.82 -4.24
CA GLU A 73 -2.20 9.66 -5.40
C GLU A 73 -2.64 9.02 -6.70
N TYR A 74 -2.42 7.72 -6.82
CA TYR A 74 -2.81 7.00 -8.01
C TYR A 74 -4.33 7.05 -8.23
N VAL A 75 -5.08 6.81 -7.17
CA VAL A 75 -6.53 6.83 -7.25
C VAL A 75 -7.03 8.24 -7.55
N ALA A 76 -6.43 9.24 -6.90
CA ALA A 76 -6.82 10.62 -7.13
C ALA A 76 -6.60 11.02 -8.59
N GLU A 77 -5.46 10.61 -9.15
CA GLU A 77 -5.19 10.91 -10.55
C GLU A 77 -6.20 10.26 -11.47
N ARG A 78 -6.54 9.01 -11.18
CA ARG A 78 -7.49 8.29 -12.02
C ARG A 78 -8.86 8.93 -11.99
N THR A 79 -9.29 9.38 -10.82
CA THR A 79 -10.64 9.88 -10.67
C THR A 79 -10.77 11.32 -11.11
N HIS A 80 -9.69 12.08 -11.09
CA HIS A 80 -9.76 13.50 -11.48
C HIS A 80 -9.28 13.75 -12.91
N LYS A 81 -8.78 12.73 -13.57
CA LYS A 81 -8.27 12.91 -14.91
C LYS A 81 -9.41 13.21 -15.86
N PRO A 82 -9.26 14.22 -16.70
CA PRO A 82 -10.32 14.51 -17.67
C PRO A 82 -10.48 13.34 -18.64
N PRO A 83 -11.67 13.08 -19.05
CA PRO A 83 -11.87 11.95 -19.91
C PRO A 83 -11.21 12.06 -21.25
N LEU A 84 -10.89 13.19 -21.70
CA LEU A 84 -10.30 13.31 -22.88
C LEU A 84 -9.18 14.06 -22.86
N LEU A 85 -8.45 13.99 -22.61
CA LEU A 85 -7.46 14.76 -22.51
C LEU A 85 -6.54 14.31 -23.32
N PRO A 86 -6.37 14.46 -24.08
CA PRO A 86 -5.60 13.82 -24.90
C PRO A 86 -4.22 13.98 -24.87
N LEU A 87 -4.43 13.77 -24.51
CA LEU A 87 -3.59 13.73 -24.59
C LEU A 87 -2.55 14.07 -24.38
N PHE A 88 -2.40 13.84 -24.11
CA PHE A 88 -1.66 14.12 -24.07
C PHE A 88 -0.91 14.43 -23.51
N CYS A 89 -0.97 14.44 -23.59
CA CYS A 89 -0.50 14.70 -23.27
C CYS A 89 0.20 14.60 -22.38
N TYR A 90 0.38 14.06 -22.05
CA TYR A 90 0.80 13.91 -21.63
C TYR A 90 1.77 13.72 -21.11
N SER A 91 1.91 13.53 -21.16
CA SER A 91 2.49 13.32 -21.14
C SER A 91 3.36 13.51 -20.69
N LEU A 92 3.46 13.43 -20.54
CA LEU A 92 3.95 13.58 -20.52
C LEU A 92 4.67 13.75 -19.82
N MET A 93 4.89 13.60 -19.43
CA MET A 93 5.17 13.59 -19.20
C MET A 93 5.86 13.71 -18.54
N PRO A 94 6.16 13.84 -18.20
CA PRO A 94 6.65 13.75 -18.06
C PRO A 94 7.20 13.89 -17.28
N SER A 95 7.31 13.84 -16.67
CA SER A 95 7.43 13.85 -16.66
C SER A 95 7.87 14.18 -16.11
N SER A 96 8.15 14.35 -15.41
CA SER A 96 8.18 14.55 -15.67
C SER A 96 8.29 14.92 -15.70
N GLY A 97 8.58 15.33 -15.15
CA GLY A 97 8.20 15.39 -15.96
C GLY A 97 8.13 15.80 -16.20
N GLU A 98 7.98 15.77 -16.08
CA GLU A 98 7.45 15.90 -17.02
C GLU A 98 7.02 16.23 -17.20
N LEU A 99 6.97 16.45 -16.86
CA LEU A 99 6.22 16.53 -17.60
C LEU A 99 5.88 16.96 -17.62
N ILE A 100 5.80 17.34 -17.44
CA ILE A 100 5.17 17.53 -17.86
C ILE A 100 5.02 17.59 -17.84
#